data_4a43b7c9d8c463f74a965574045b7272
#
_entry.id   4a43b7c9d8c463f74a965574045b7272
#
_cell.length_a   1.000
_cell.length_b   1.000
_cell.length_c   1.000
_cell.angle_alpha   90.00
_cell.angle_beta   90.00
_cell.angle_gamma   90.00
#
_symmetry.space_group_name_H-M   'P 1'
#
loop_
_entity.id
_entity.type
_entity.pdbx_description
1 polymer ?
#
loop_
_entity_poly.entity_id
_entity_poly.type
_entity_poly.pdbx_seq_one_letter_code
_entity_poly.pdbx_strand_id
1 'polypeptide(L)'
;MKFTQVTKDIYLFPDICNVYVIKSGELGLLIDLGTGDVLDHLKEIGINKIEWVLFTHHHREQTQGYPRLKNTGTKVAVPEVEKALFETPLNFRKMAPALSDAFTVHGASYVRPAIIPIKADKTFAKMDDFTWQGIELWCVETAGNSPGSLSYITKKEGEWIAFTGDVMLQGSKLHTWFDTEWDYGFSKGIYALYNSLGQLEGYPLKKMLPSHGPIIENPLPQLQAL
;
A
#
# COMPACT_ATOMS: atom_id res chain seq x y z
N MET A 1 -0.08 -23.23 7.73
CA MET A 1 0.72 -22.04 7.44
C MET A 1 -0.19 -21.03 6.74
N LYS A 2 -0.33 -19.85 7.30
CA LYS A 2 -1.14 -18.79 6.69
C LYS A 2 -0.41 -17.99 5.60
N PHE A 3 0.91 -18.10 5.55
CA PHE A 3 1.73 -17.40 4.57
C PHE A 3 1.82 -18.16 3.25
N THR A 4 1.77 -17.41 2.15
CA THR A 4 2.18 -17.87 0.82
C THR A 4 3.55 -17.28 0.50
N GLN A 5 4.52 -18.13 0.17
CA GLN A 5 5.86 -17.68 -0.21
C GLN A 5 5.82 -17.15 -1.66
N VAL A 6 6.27 -15.89 -1.85
CA VAL A 6 6.32 -15.22 -3.15
C VAL A 6 7.71 -15.35 -3.78
N THR A 7 8.74 -15.12 -2.97
CA THR A 7 10.16 -15.36 -3.28
C THR A 7 10.82 -15.97 -2.05
N LYS A 8 12.12 -16.25 -2.11
CA LYS A 8 12.86 -16.76 -0.95
C LYS A 8 12.64 -15.94 0.33
N ASP A 9 12.53 -14.62 0.22
CA ASP A 9 12.49 -13.71 1.34
C ASP A 9 11.21 -12.84 1.39
N ILE A 10 10.27 -13.02 0.46
CA ILE A 10 9.00 -12.29 0.43
C ILE A 10 7.85 -13.27 0.62
N TYR A 11 6.96 -12.92 1.54
CA TYR A 11 5.78 -13.70 1.88
C TYR A 11 4.53 -12.84 1.79
N LEU A 12 3.43 -13.42 1.35
CA LEU A 12 2.09 -12.85 1.39
C LEU A 12 1.34 -13.45 2.57
N PHE A 13 0.75 -12.59 3.39
CA PHE A 13 -0.23 -12.94 4.42
C PHE A 13 -1.60 -12.38 3.99
N PRO A 14 -2.60 -13.22 3.74
CA PRO A 14 -3.95 -12.78 3.39
C PRO A 14 -4.67 -12.25 4.64
N ASP A 15 -5.15 -11.01 4.58
CA ASP A 15 -5.93 -10.34 5.60
C ASP A 15 -7.04 -9.54 4.89
N ILE A 16 -7.62 -8.51 5.49
CA ILE A 16 -8.56 -7.58 4.84
C ILE A 16 -7.95 -6.87 3.63
N CYS A 17 -6.64 -6.74 3.60
CA CYS A 17 -5.83 -6.51 2.42
C CYS A 17 -4.67 -7.50 2.42
N ASN A 18 -3.97 -7.63 1.32
CA ASN A 18 -2.73 -8.39 1.25
C ASN A 18 -1.64 -7.67 2.06
N VAL A 19 -1.08 -8.35 3.04
CA VAL A 19 0.08 -7.87 3.80
C VAL A 19 1.31 -8.60 3.29
N TYR A 20 2.33 -7.86 2.86
CA TYR A 20 3.55 -8.49 2.41
C TYR A 20 4.64 -8.36 3.48
N VAL A 21 5.38 -9.44 3.66
CA VAL A 21 6.48 -9.53 4.61
C VAL A 21 7.77 -9.72 3.86
N ILE A 22 8.71 -8.79 4.04
CA ILE A 22 10.08 -8.93 3.56
C ILE A 22 10.93 -9.39 4.74
N LYS A 23 11.60 -10.53 4.59
CA LYS A 23 12.38 -11.17 5.65
C LYS A 23 13.89 -10.99 5.45
N SER A 24 14.60 -10.70 6.54
CA SER A 24 16.06 -10.76 6.60
C SER A 24 16.49 -11.40 7.92
N GLY A 25 16.92 -12.65 7.87
CA GLY A 25 17.20 -13.44 9.07
C GLY A 25 15.95 -13.58 9.95
N GLU A 26 16.00 -13.12 11.19
CA GLU A 26 14.88 -13.12 12.14
C GLU A 26 14.11 -11.79 12.17
N LEU A 27 14.48 -10.85 11.30
CA LEU A 27 13.87 -9.54 11.20
C LEU A 27 12.89 -9.48 10.03
N GLY A 28 11.86 -8.65 10.18
CA GLY A 28 10.86 -8.42 9.14
C GLY A 28 10.59 -6.94 8.90
N LEU A 29 10.22 -6.63 7.67
CA LEU A 29 9.61 -5.40 7.22
C LEU A 29 8.27 -5.75 6.60
N LEU A 30 7.23 -5.01 6.95
CA LEU A 30 5.90 -5.17 6.38
C LEU A 30 5.61 -4.10 5.34
N ILE A 31 4.93 -4.47 4.28
CA ILE A 31 4.23 -3.55 3.38
C ILE A 31 2.75 -3.69 3.67
N ASP A 32 2.15 -2.60 4.14
CA ASP A 32 0.83 -2.53 4.74
C ASP A 32 0.69 -3.43 5.98
N LEU A 33 -0.44 -3.37 6.68
CA LEU A 33 -0.59 -4.06 7.97
C LEU A 33 -1.92 -4.80 8.13
N GLY A 34 -2.93 -4.51 7.31
CA GLY A 34 -4.24 -5.14 7.46
C GLY A 34 -4.85 -4.89 8.83
N THR A 35 -5.43 -5.92 9.42
CA THR A 35 -5.88 -5.94 10.82
C THR A 35 -4.73 -6.09 11.81
N GLY A 36 -3.54 -6.43 11.31
CA GLY A 36 -2.36 -6.76 12.11
C GLY A 36 -2.31 -8.23 12.55
N ASP A 37 -3.18 -9.09 12.03
CA ASP A 37 -3.16 -10.53 12.37
C ASP A 37 -1.86 -11.20 11.95
N VAL A 38 -1.18 -10.67 10.94
CA VAL A 38 0.15 -11.11 10.52
C VAL A 38 1.15 -11.20 11.68
N LEU A 39 1.03 -10.30 12.68
CA LEU A 39 1.95 -10.23 13.82
C LEU A 39 1.92 -11.48 14.70
N ASP A 40 0.79 -12.20 14.75
CA ASP A 40 0.64 -13.44 15.54
C ASP A 40 1.27 -14.65 14.84
N HIS A 41 1.56 -14.54 13.56
CA HIS A 41 2.01 -15.62 12.70
C HIS A 41 3.48 -15.55 12.26
N LEU A 42 4.18 -14.47 12.60
CA LEU A 42 5.56 -14.21 12.15
C LEU A 42 6.53 -15.36 12.45
N LYS A 43 6.33 -16.04 13.58
CA LYS A 43 7.16 -17.18 13.98
C LYS A 43 7.04 -18.37 13.02
N GLU A 44 5.93 -18.50 12.29
CA GLU A 44 5.76 -19.57 11.28
C GLU A 44 6.78 -19.46 10.14
N ILE A 45 7.29 -18.25 9.91
CA ILE A 45 8.33 -17.96 8.91
C ILE A 45 9.66 -17.56 9.55
N GLY A 46 9.82 -17.79 10.86
CA GLY A 46 11.06 -17.54 11.60
C GLY A 46 11.42 -16.07 11.78
N ILE A 47 10.41 -15.20 11.90
CA ILE A 47 10.59 -13.78 12.22
C ILE A 47 10.26 -13.56 13.69
N ASN A 48 11.17 -12.91 14.41
CA ASN A 48 11.02 -12.57 15.82
C ASN A 48 10.66 -11.10 16.05
N LYS A 49 10.99 -10.21 15.09
CA LYS A 49 10.75 -8.78 15.24
C LYS A 49 10.44 -8.13 13.89
N ILE A 50 9.41 -7.29 13.88
CA ILE A 50 9.19 -6.34 12.78
C ILE A 50 9.89 -5.03 13.13
N GLU A 51 10.76 -4.57 12.25
CA GLU A 51 11.47 -3.30 12.43
C GLU A 51 10.74 -2.13 11.78
N TRP A 52 10.08 -2.37 10.64
CA TRP A 52 9.36 -1.36 9.89
C TRP A 52 8.03 -1.87 9.36
N VAL A 53 7.08 -0.94 9.29
CA VAL A 53 5.89 -1.03 8.43
C VAL A 53 5.94 0.14 7.47
N LEU A 54 5.91 -0.14 6.17
CA LEU A 54 5.79 0.86 5.11
C LEU A 54 4.36 0.80 4.57
N PHE A 55 3.62 1.87 4.72
CA PHE A 55 2.28 1.95 4.16
C PHE A 55 2.34 2.43 2.71
N THR A 56 1.58 1.77 1.83
CA THR A 56 1.43 2.18 0.43
C THR A 56 0.54 3.43 0.34
N HIS A 57 -0.50 3.51 1.15
CA HIS A 57 -1.44 4.62 1.24
C HIS A 57 -2.25 4.57 2.55
N HIS A 58 -3.07 5.59 2.80
CA HIS A 58 -3.73 5.85 4.08
C HIS A 58 -5.06 5.11 4.31
N HIS A 59 -5.52 4.27 3.41
CA HIS A 59 -6.81 3.63 3.58
C HIS A 59 -6.86 2.75 4.82
N ARG A 60 -8.07 2.60 5.35
CA ARG A 60 -8.29 1.91 6.63
C ARG A 60 -7.84 0.46 6.57
N GLU A 61 -8.05 -0.18 5.45
CA GLU A 61 -7.70 -1.58 5.22
C GLU A 61 -6.21 -1.82 5.35
N GLN A 62 -5.37 -0.88 4.93
CA GLN A 62 -3.92 -0.96 5.06
C GLN A 62 -3.44 -0.73 6.49
N THR A 63 -4.19 0.06 7.27
CA THR A 63 -3.71 0.70 8.51
C THR A 63 -4.39 0.21 9.79
N GLN A 64 -5.46 -0.56 9.69
CA GLN A 64 -6.33 -0.93 10.84
C GLN A 64 -5.57 -1.58 11.98
N GLY A 65 -4.54 -2.35 11.69
CA GLY A 65 -3.70 -3.05 12.67
C GLY A 65 -2.74 -2.17 13.46
N TYR A 66 -2.61 -0.87 13.13
CA TYR A 66 -1.62 0.03 13.76
C TYR A 66 -1.60 0.00 15.30
N PRO A 67 -2.75 -0.05 16.02
CA PRO A 67 -2.74 -0.12 17.48
C PRO A 67 -1.96 -1.31 18.05
N ARG A 68 -1.83 -2.39 17.29
CA ARG A 68 -1.09 -3.59 17.68
C ARG A 68 0.44 -3.41 17.67
N LEU A 69 0.93 -2.33 17.02
CA LEU A 69 2.35 -1.97 17.04
C LEU A 69 2.79 -1.24 18.31
N LYS A 70 1.84 -0.91 19.19
CA LYS A 70 2.16 -0.20 20.43
C LYS A 70 3.17 -1.00 21.27
N ASN A 71 4.24 -0.33 21.69
CA ASN A 71 5.32 -0.89 22.51
C ASN A 71 6.17 -2.00 21.84
N THR A 72 6.03 -2.23 20.54
CA THR A 72 6.85 -3.22 19.81
C THR A 72 8.21 -2.66 19.39
N GLY A 73 8.35 -1.33 19.36
CA GLY A 73 9.51 -0.64 18.79
C GLY A 73 9.56 -0.67 17.25
N THR A 74 8.49 -1.10 16.61
CA THR A 74 8.34 -1.05 15.15
C THR A 74 8.17 0.38 14.68
N LYS A 75 8.95 0.78 13.69
CA LYS A 75 8.87 2.09 13.06
C LYS A 75 7.87 2.07 11.90
N VAL A 76 7.32 3.25 11.61
CA VAL A 76 6.31 3.43 10.56
C VAL A 76 6.78 4.45 9.55
N ALA A 77 6.67 4.10 8.27
CA ALA A 77 6.87 5.04 7.17
C ALA A 77 5.59 5.17 6.34
N VAL A 78 5.33 6.40 5.89
CA VAL A 78 4.12 6.75 5.12
C VAL A 78 4.48 7.60 3.90
N PRO A 79 3.64 7.64 2.85
CA PRO A 79 3.78 8.61 1.78
C PRO A 79 3.72 10.05 2.31
N GLU A 80 4.67 10.90 1.90
CA GLU A 80 4.75 12.28 2.39
C GLU A 80 3.49 13.08 2.07
N VAL A 81 2.96 12.93 0.88
CA VAL A 81 1.73 13.60 0.43
C VAL A 81 0.53 13.25 1.34
N GLU A 82 0.51 12.04 1.87
CA GLU A 82 -0.58 11.55 2.73
C GLU A 82 -0.32 11.68 4.22
N LYS A 83 0.81 12.23 4.64
CA LYS A 83 1.18 12.33 6.06
C LYS A 83 0.06 12.86 6.94
N ALA A 84 -0.61 13.93 6.52
CA ALA A 84 -1.72 14.51 7.28
C ALA A 84 -2.93 13.57 7.40
N LEU A 85 -3.19 12.75 6.36
CA LEU A 85 -4.26 11.74 6.37
C LEU A 85 -3.99 10.63 7.39
N PHE A 86 -2.72 10.33 7.64
CA PHE A 86 -2.31 9.39 8.70
C PHE A 86 -2.32 10.05 10.09
N GLU A 87 -1.72 11.23 10.24
CA GLU A 87 -1.49 11.83 11.55
C GLU A 87 -2.71 12.57 12.12
N THR A 88 -3.55 13.13 11.25
CA THR A 88 -4.76 13.88 11.65
C THR A 88 -6.02 13.43 10.89
N PRO A 89 -6.33 12.13 10.87
CA PRO A 89 -7.39 11.57 10.03
C PRO A 89 -8.78 12.14 10.33
N LEU A 90 -9.04 12.55 11.56
CA LEU A 90 -10.33 13.11 11.95
C LEU A 90 -10.64 14.44 11.26
N ASN A 91 -9.62 15.19 10.83
CA ASN A 91 -9.83 16.43 10.09
C ASN A 91 -10.46 16.14 8.71
N PHE A 92 -10.09 15.05 8.09
CA PHE A 92 -10.58 14.63 6.78
C PHE A 92 -11.93 13.90 6.89
N ARG A 93 -12.21 13.25 8.01
CA ARG A 93 -13.51 12.60 8.27
C ARG A 93 -14.67 13.59 8.41
N LYS A 94 -14.39 14.84 8.70
CA LYS A 94 -15.39 15.92 8.76
C LYS A 94 -15.69 16.55 7.40
N MET A 95 -14.83 16.31 6.43
CA MET A 95 -15.04 16.74 5.05
C MET A 95 -15.97 15.72 4.36
N ALA A 96 -17.25 15.74 4.72
CA ALA A 96 -18.25 15.11 3.87
C ALA A 96 -18.28 15.93 2.57
N PRO A 97 -17.87 15.41 1.42
CA PRO A 97 -18.09 16.11 0.17
C PRO A 97 -19.61 16.31 0.05
N ALA A 98 -20.04 17.54 -0.03
CA ALA A 98 -21.41 17.88 -0.33
C ALA A 98 -21.63 17.59 -1.82
N LEU A 99 -21.76 16.32 -2.15
CA LEU A 99 -22.11 15.89 -3.48
C LEU A 99 -23.64 16.05 -3.57
N SER A 100 -24.05 17.09 -4.26
CA SER A 100 -25.46 17.44 -4.43
C SER A 100 -26.07 16.84 -5.71
N ASP A 101 -25.47 15.80 -6.26
CA ASP A 101 -25.98 15.15 -7.46
C ASP A 101 -26.79 13.88 -7.16
N ALA A 102 -27.64 13.50 -8.11
CA ALA A 102 -28.54 12.34 -7.98
C ALA A 102 -27.81 10.99 -7.98
N PHE A 103 -26.51 10.97 -8.21
CA PHE A 103 -25.65 9.79 -8.26
C PHE A 103 -24.85 9.59 -6.98
N THR A 104 -24.87 10.56 -6.09
CA THR A 104 -24.17 10.45 -4.82
C THR A 104 -24.97 9.61 -3.87
N VAL A 105 -24.73 8.35 -3.90
CA VAL A 105 -25.50 7.37 -3.12
C VAL A 105 -24.99 7.34 -1.69
N HIS A 106 -24.46 7.95 -0.99
CA HIS A 106 -24.04 7.87 0.43
C HIS A 106 -22.66 8.47 0.72
N GLY A 107 -22.64 9.79 0.93
CA GLY A 107 -21.43 10.50 1.37
C GLY A 107 -20.78 10.05 2.68
N ALA A 108 -21.37 9.10 3.37
CA ALA A 108 -20.80 8.56 4.60
C ALA A 108 -19.79 7.41 4.36
N SER A 109 -19.80 6.78 3.19
CA SER A 109 -18.98 5.60 2.93
C SER A 109 -17.57 5.90 2.42
N TYR A 110 -17.27 7.14 2.08
CA TYR A 110 -16.00 7.54 1.46
C TYR A 110 -14.96 8.06 2.45
N VAL A 111 -15.19 7.87 3.73
CA VAL A 111 -14.21 8.30 4.72
C VAL A 111 -13.18 7.18 4.93
N ARG A 112 -12.12 7.24 4.17
CA ARG A 112 -11.11 6.20 4.05
C ARG A 112 -9.99 6.22 5.08
N PRO A 113 -9.61 7.37 5.69
CA PRO A 113 -8.55 7.36 6.71
C PRO A 113 -8.91 6.46 7.88
N ALA A 114 -7.90 5.89 8.49
CA ALA A 114 -8.01 5.21 9.77
C ALA A 114 -8.68 6.13 10.80
N ILE A 115 -9.34 5.57 11.80
CA ILE A 115 -9.94 6.35 12.89
C ILE A 115 -8.86 6.85 13.84
N ILE A 116 -7.78 6.09 13.99
CA ILE A 116 -6.72 6.32 14.95
C ILE A 116 -5.58 7.05 14.25
N PRO A 117 -5.09 8.18 14.81
CA PRO A 117 -3.90 8.84 14.31
C PRO A 117 -2.68 7.91 14.29
N ILE A 118 -1.97 7.91 13.19
CA ILE A 118 -0.76 7.13 12.97
C ILE A 118 0.40 8.10 12.85
N LYS A 119 1.29 8.08 13.84
CA LYS A 119 2.50 8.90 13.80
C LYS A 119 3.53 8.24 12.90
N ALA A 120 3.98 8.96 11.89
CA ALA A 120 5.06 8.53 11.02
C ALA A 120 6.43 8.78 11.66
N ASP A 121 7.30 7.77 11.63
CA ASP A 121 8.72 7.91 11.97
C ASP A 121 9.53 8.40 10.76
N LYS A 122 9.04 8.09 9.55
CA LYS A 122 9.63 8.52 8.28
C LYS A 122 8.54 8.78 7.25
N THR A 123 8.79 9.72 6.37
CA THR A 123 7.99 9.93 5.16
C THR A 123 8.81 9.61 3.92
N PHE A 124 8.14 9.18 2.87
CA PHE A 124 8.74 8.97 1.56
C PHE A 124 8.06 9.85 0.52
N ALA A 125 8.89 10.55 -0.25
CA ALA A 125 8.48 11.26 -1.44
C ALA A 125 8.71 10.39 -2.68
N LYS A 126 8.25 10.91 -3.82
CA LYS A 126 8.56 10.36 -5.13
C LYS A 126 10.08 10.26 -5.34
N MET A 127 10.53 9.12 -5.84
CA MET A 127 11.93 8.80 -6.14
C MET A 127 12.85 8.70 -4.91
N ASP A 128 12.31 8.68 -3.71
CA ASP A 128 13.09 8.29 -2.55
C ASP A 128 13.50 6.82 -2.67
N ASP A 129 14.61 6.50 -2.03
CA ASP A 129 15.05 5.14 -1.81
C ASP A 129 15.12 4.84 -0.31
N PHE A 130 14.96 3.58 0.01
CA PHE A 130 15.05 3.09 1.37
C PHE A 130 15.80 1.77 1.41
N THR A 131 16.91 1.74 2.10
CA THR A 131 17.66 0.52 2.31
C THR A 131 17.41 -0.04 3.70
N TRP A 132 16.93 -1.27 3.76
CA TRP A 132 16.73 -2.02 5.00
C TRP A 132 17.42 -3.37 4.92
N GLN A 133 18.33 -3.66 5.85
CA GLN A 133 19.09 -4.91 5.92
C GLN A 133 19.74 -5.32 4.57
N GLY A 134 20.25 -4.33 3.82
CA GLY A 134 20.84 -4.52 2.50
C GLY A 134 19.81 -4.77 1.37
N ILE A 135 18.52 -4.64 1.65
CA ILE A 135 17.44 -4.70 0.66
C ILE A 135 17.08 -3.27 0.27
N GLU A 136 17.21 -2.97 -1.00
CA GLU A 136 16.84 -1.67 -1.56
C GLU A 136 15.38 -1.67 -1.98
N LEU A 137 14.67 -0.59 -1.63
CA LEU A 137 13.29 -0.31 -2.00
C LEU A 137 13.24 1.07 -2.62
N TRP A 138 12.80 1.17 -3.86
CA TRP A 138 12.59 2.43 -4.57
C TRP A 138 11.13 2.85 -4.47
N CYS A 139 10.89 4.11 -4.08
CA CYS A 139 9.55 4.68 -3.96
C CYS A 139 9.11 5.27 -5.29
N VAL A 140 8.06 4.74 -5.87
CA VAL A 140 7.46 5.25 -7.10
C VAL A 140 6.08 5.82 -6.77
N GLU A 141 5.86 7.08 -7.17
CA GLU A 141 4.54 7.69 -7.01
C GLU A 141 3.52 6.98 -7.88
N THR A 142 2.49 6.47 -7.25
CA THR A 142 1.40 5.76 -7.91
C THR A 142 0.04 6.25 -7.41
N ALA A 143 -0.09 7.58 -7.35
CA ALA A 143 -1.34 8.24 -7.00
C ALA A 143 -2.46 7.88 -7.97
N GLY A 144 -3.68 7.95 -7.51
CA GLY A 144 -4.88 7.67 -8.29
C GLY A 144 -6.00 7.12 -7.43
N ASN A 145 -5.80 5.97 -6.81
CA ASN A 145 -6.71 5.43 -5.80
C ASN A 145 -6.67 6.25 -4.51
N SER A 146 -5.54 6.87 -4.23
CA SER A 146 -5.38 7.87 -3.18
C SER A 146 -4.41 8.96 -3.63
N PRO A 147 -4.40 10.16 -2.99
CA PRO A 147 -3.70 11.33 -3.51
C PRO A 147 -2.18 11.20 -3.51
N GLY A 148 -1.60 10.36 -2.68
CA GLY A 148 -0.16 10.22 -2.53
C GLY A 148 0.32 8.78 -2.45
N SER A 149 -0.47 7.83 -2.93
CA SER A 149 -0.10 6.41 -2.93
C SER A 149 1.29 6.18 -3.52
N LEU A 150 2.06 5.29 -2.90
CA LEU A 150 3.38 4.87 -3.35
C LEU A 150 3.40 3.37 -3.65
N SER A 151 4.09 3.03 -4.73
CA SER A 151 4.57 1.66 -4.95
C SER A 151 6.01 1.54 -4.47
N TYR A 152 6.32 0.44 -3.80
CA TYR A 152 7.69 0.11 -3.39
C TYR A 152 8.24 -0.95 -4.33
N ILE A 153 9.31 -0.62 -5.04
CA ILE A 153 9.94 -1.53 -6.01
C ILE A 153 11.24 -2.07 -5.42
N THR A 154 11.48 -3.36 -5.58
CA THR A 154 12.72 -4.01 -5.17
C THR A 154 13.19 -4.97 -6.25
N LYS A 155 14.47 -5.35 -6.17
CA LYS A 155 15.03 -6.40 -7.03
C LYS A 155 15.44 -7.58 -6.17
N LYS A 156 14.83 -8.75 -6.44
CA LYS A 156 15.11 -10.00 -5.75
C LYS A 156 15.44 -11.11 -6.76
N GLU A 157 16.53 -11.83 -6.52
CA GLU A 157 16.96 -12.95 -7.38
C GLU A 157 17.05 -12.57 -8.87
N GLY A 158 17.38 -11.30 -9.17
CA GLY A 158 17.43 -10.77 -10.53
C GLY A 158 16.10 -10.26 -11.08
N GLU A 159 14.99 -10.50 -10.40
CA GLU A 159 13.64 -10.07 -10.82
C GLU A 159 13.21 -8.76 -10.15
N TRP A 160 12.54 -7.92 -10.91
CA TRP A 160 11.92 -6.69 -10.41
C TRP A 160 10.51 -6.97 -9.90
N ILE A 161 10.24 -6.59 -8.67
CA ILE A 161 8.99 -6.82 -7.95
C ILE A 161 8.49 -5.50 -7.38
N ALA A 162 7.21 -5.19 -7.59
CA ALA A 162 6.58 -3.98 -7.09
C ALA A 162 5.44 -4.32 -6.12
N PHE A 163 5.46 -3.73 -4.94
CA PHE A 163 4.31 -3.69 -4.01
C PHE A 163 3.49 -2.45 -4.37
N THR A 164 2.32 -2.63 -4.96
CA THR A 164 1.65 -1.57 -5.71
C THR A 164 0.41 -0.97 -5.04
N GLY A 165 0.10 -1.39 -3.81
CA GLY A 165 -1.13 -0.92 -3.19
C GLY A 165 -2.35 -1.25 -4.07
N ASP A 166 -3.22 -0.27 -4.27
CA ASP A 166 -4.46 -0.42 -5.02
C ASP A 166 -4.43 0.21 -6.42
N VAL A 167 -3.26 0.22 -7.06
CA VAL A 167 -3.10 0.81 -8.41
C VAL A 167 -3.86 0.01 -9.46
N MET A 168 -3.74 -1.32 -9.42
CA MET A 168 -4.37 -2.22 -10.37
C MET A 168 -4.59 -3.59 -9.75
N LEU A 169 -5.68 -4.23 -10.13
CA LEU A 169 -5.99 -5.62 -9.82
C LEU A 169 -5.69 -6.53 -11.03
N GLN A 170 -5.52 -7.82 -10.79
CA GLN A 170 -5.31 -8.80 -11.85
C GLN A 170 -6.42 -8.73 -12.91
N GLY A 171 -6.03 -8.86 -14.17
CA GLY A 171 -6.92 -8.81 -15.31
C GLY A 171 -7.24 -7.40 -15.77
N SER A 172 -6.30 -6.46 -15.58
CA SER A 172 -6.44 -5.06 -16.01
C SER A 172 -7.70 -4.41 -15.41
N LYS A 173 -7.87 -4.54 -14.09
CA LYS A 173 -9.03 -4.00 -13.38
C LYS A 173 -8.59 -2.94 -12.39
N LEU A 174 -9.40 -1.91 -12.23
CA LEU A 174 -9.29 -0.95 -11.14
C LEU A 174 -10.14 -1.41 -9.96
N HIS A 175 -9.75 -1.01 -8.75
CA HIS A 175 -10.48 -1.38 -7.54
C HIS A 175 -11.91 -0.85 -7.60
N THR A 176 -12.08 0.46 -7.77
CA THR A 176 -13.31 1.09 -8.26
C THR A 176 -12.96 2.40 -8.94
N TRP A 177 -13.68 2.80 -9.98
CA TRP A 177 -13.45 4.10 -10.62
C TRP A 177 -13.88 5.27 -9.72
N PHE A 178 -14.83 5.05 -8.81
CA PHE A 178 -15.22 6.03 -7.79
C PHE A 178 -14.07 6.39 -6.87
N ASP A 179 -13.25 5.43 -6.50
CA ASP A 179 -12.12 5.65 -5.61
C ASP A 179 -11.06 6.54 -6.26
N THR A 180 -10.94 6.50 -7.59
CA THR A 180 -9.99 7.32 -8.33
C THR A 180 -10.46 8.75 -8.59
N GLU A 181 -11.75 9.02 -8.57
CA GLU A 181 -12.29 10.34 -8.92
C GLU A 181 -12.67 11.20 -7.70
N TRP A 182 -13.07 10.57 -6.61
CA TRP A 182 -13.81 11.24 -5.55
C TRP A 182 -13.12 11.24 -4.19
N ASP A 183 -11.92 10.69 -4.09
CA ASP A 183 -11.23 10.64 -2.81
C ASP A 183 -10.86 12.06 -2.36
N TYR A 184 -11.57 12.56 -1.37
CA TYR A 184 -11.36 13.88 -0.73
C TYR A 184 -11.49 15.11 -1.65
N GLY A 185 -12.27 15.04 -2.71
CA GLY A 185 -12.45 16.13 -3.65
C GLY A 185 -11.31 16.32 -4.65
N PHE A 186 -10.42 15.36 -4.76
CA PHE A 186 -9.38 15.33 -5.78
C PHE A 186 -9.95 14.78 -7.09
N SER A 187 -10.60 15.62 -7.87
CA SER A 187 -11.22 15.25 -9.17
C SER A 187 -10.22 14.83 -10.25
N LYS A 188 -8.97 14.50 -9.90
CA LYS A 188 -7.92 14.15 -10.84
C LYS A 188 -7.41 12.71 -10.69
N GLY A 189 -8.09 11.89 -9.89
CA GLY A 189 -7.63 10.53 -9.57
C GLY A 189 -7.39 9.67 -10.80
N ILE A 190 -8.27 9.71 -11.79
CA ILE A 190 -8.11 8.92 -13.03
C ILE A 190 -6.89 9.36 -13.85
N TYR A 191 -6.61 10.67 -13.94
CA TYR A 191 -5.42 11.16 -14.63
C TYR A 191 -4.14 10.81 -13.88
N ALA A 192 -4.16 10.92 -12.56
CA ALA A 192 -3.05 10.51 -11.73
C ALA A 192 -2.78 9.00 -11.90
N LEU A 193 -3.83 8.19 -11.89
CA LEU A 193 -3.73 6.74 -12.08
C LEU A 193 -3.15 6.38 -13.45
N TYR A 194 -3.60 7.03 -14.52
CA TYR A 194 -3.05 6.81 -15.85
C TYR A 194 -1.54 7.10 -15.89
N ASN A 195 -1.11 8.21 -15.30
CA ASN A 195 0.31 8.54 -15.19
C ASN A 195 1.08 7.51 -14.35
N SER A 196 0.46 7.01 -13.28
CA SER A 196 1.04 6.01 -12.38
C SER A 196 1.25 4.66 -13.08
N LEU A 197 0.29 4.24 -13.89
CA LEU A 197 0.42 3.04 -14.72
C LEU A 197 1.60 3.18 -15.69
N GLY A 198 1.71 4.33 -16.39
CA GLY A 198 2.83 4.62 -17.29
C GLY A 198 4.19 4.64 -16.58
N GLN A 199 4.25 5.08 -15.31
CA GLN A 199 5.49 5.00 -14.54
C GLN A 199 5.87 3.55 -14.25
N LEU A 200 4.91 2.68 -13.89
CA LEU A 200 5.17 1.27 -13.63
C LEU A 200 5.57 0.51 -14.89
N GLU A 201 5.04 0.87 -16.06
CA GLU A 201 5.47 0.31 -17.35
C GLU A 201 6.96 0.54 -17.64
N GLY A 202 7.52 1.63 -17.12
CA GLY A 202 8.95 1.94 -17.25
C GLY A 202 9.90 0.98 -16.54
N TYR A 203 9.38 0.08 -15.69
CA TYR A 203 10.17 -0.92 -14.99
C TYR A 203 9.98 -2.32 -15.60
N PRO A 204 11.03 -3.15 -15.71
CA PRO A 204 10.91 -4.50 -16.23
C PRO A 204 10.34 -5.46 -15.17
N LEU A 205 9.14 -5.13 -14.68
CA LEU A 205 8.49 -5.85 -13.58
C LEU A 205 8.18 -7.30 -13.98
N LYS A 206 8.52 -8.22 -13.12
CA LYS A 206 8.13 -9.63 -13.20
C LYS A 206 6.91 -9.93 -12.37
N LYS A 207 6.75 -9.22 -11.26
CA LYS A 207 5.59 -9.36 -10.37
C LYS A 207 5.09 -8.01 -9.91
N MET A 208 3.78 -7.85 -9.88
CA MET A 208 3.12 -6.82 -9.08
C MET A 208 2.35 -7.48 -7.93
N LEU A 209 2.50 -6.90 -6.76
CA LEU A 209 1.98 -7.37 -5.49
C LEU A 209 0.94 -6.36 -4.99
N PRO A 210 -0.33 -6.46 -5.44
CA PRO A 210 -1.37 -5.51 -5.08
C PRO A 210 -1.88 -5.73 -3.66
N SER A 211 -2.46 -4.69 -3.05
CA SER A 211 -3.11 -4.81 -1.74
C SER A 211 -4.37 -5.66 -1.78
N HIS A 212 -4.98 -5.85 -2.95
CA HIS A 212 -6.16 -6.71 -3.10
C HIS A 212 -6.03 -7.64 -4.30
N GLY A 213 -6.63 -8.82 -4.16
CA GLY A 213 -6.62 -9.83 -5.23
C GLY A 213 -5.31 -10.60 -5.35
N PRO A 214 -5.17 -11.41 -6.41
CA PRO A 214 -3.99 -12.24 -6.62
C PRO A 214 -2.77 -11.44 -7.08
N ILE A 215 -1.59 -12.03 -6.86
CA ILE A 215 -0.32 -11.56 -7.43
C ILE A 215 -0.42 -11.54 -8.95
N ILE A 216 0.11 -10.50 -9.57
CA ILE A 216 0.12 -10.32 -11.02
C ILE A 216 1.51 -10.70 -11.55
N GLU A 217 1.56 -11.82 -12.23
CA GLU A 217 2.77 -12.29 -12.90
C GLU A 217 2.90 -11.63 -14.29
N ASN A 218 4.12 -11.19 -14.64
CA ASN A 218 4.41 -10.53 -15.91
C ASN A 218 3.42 -9.40 -16.23
N PRO A 219 3.34 -8.33 -15.40
CA PRO A 219 2.25 -7.37 -15.42
C PRO A 219 2.19 -6.48 -16.66
N LEU A 220 3.24 -6.36 -17.46
CA LEU A 220 3.33 -5.40 -18.56
C LEU A 220 2.15 -5.47 -19.53
N PRO A 221 1.69 -6.64 -20.03
CA PRO A 221 0.52 -6.69 -20.91
C PRO A 221 -0.76 -6.20 -20.22
N GLN A 222 -0.88 -6.38 -18.91
CA GLN A 222 -2.04 -5.95 -18.16
C GLN A 222 -2.02 -4.44 -17.88
N LEU A 223 -0.84 -3.87 -17.64
CA LEU A 223 -0.65 -2.42 -17.51
C LEU A 223 -1.02 -1.70 -18.81
N GLN A 224 -0.60 -2.23 -19.95
CA GLN A 224 -0.85 -1.67 -21.28
C GLN A 224 -2.31 -1.83 -21.77
N ALA A 225 -3.10 -2.65 -21.11
CA ALA A 225 -4.51 -2.87 -21.46
C ALA A 225 -5.49 -1.94 -20.72
N LEU A 226 -4.98 -1.13 -19.76
CA LEU A 226 -5.71 -0.08 -19.06
C LEU A 226 -5.54 1.28 -19.72
#